data_cf97d459f507e85f4390fb86ff1c8b84
#
_entry.id   cf97d459f507e85f4390fb86ff1c8b84
#
_cell.length_a   1.000
_cell.length_b   1.000
_cell.length_c   1.000
_cell.angle_alpha   90.00
_cell.angle_beta   90.00
_cell.angle_gamma   90.00
#
_symmetry.space_group_name_H-M   'P 1'
#
loop_
_entity.id
_entity.type
_entity.pdbx_description
1 polymer ?
#
loop_
_entity_poly.entity_id
_entity_poly.type
_entity_poly.pdbx_seq_one_letter_code
_entity_poly.pdbx_strand_id
1 'polypeptide(L)'
;MVSLFCAGFCLPLLASESTPKVNTKTSPSPEKIVLIVGDSLSAEYGLTRGTGWVQLMSDQAVKETMKVRMVNASISGDTSSGGLSRLPQLLKVHQPHVLIVELGGNDALRGLSMQMTQQNLSAMANQGKKAGAKVMVIGMQIPPNYGANYAQQIAQAYQRVSKETGAELNNQFLKGIADDADPLKWFQSDRIHPNEGAQSTMMKNVWPQLKKMLAEIK
;
A
#
# COMPACT_ATOMS: atom_id res chain seq x y z
N MET A 1 23.22 -25.00 -91.83
CA MET A 1 23.15 -25.02 -90.39
C MET A 1 22.47 -23.73 -89.95
N VAL A 2 21.15 -23.79 -89.60
CA VAL A 2 20.41 -22.62 -89.20
C VAL A 2 19.78 -22.97 -87.85
N SER A 3 20.24 -22.26 -86.84
CA SER A 3 19.75 -22.45 -85.47
C SER A 3 18.60 -21.48 -85.22
N LEU A 4 17.43 -22.04 -84.82
CA LEU A 4 16.20 -21.33 -84.52
C LEU A 4 16.22 -20.97 -83.04
N PHE A 5 16.13 -19.67 -82.69
CA PHE A 5 16.00 -19.17 -81.33
C PHE A 5 14.49 -18.96 -81.06
N CYS A 6 13.94 -19.72 -80.19
CA CYS A 6 12.60 -19.47 -79.57
C CYS A 6 12.78 -18.56 -78.38
N ALA A 7 12.25 -17.35 -78.44
CA ALA A 7 12.13 -16.45 -77.32
C ALA A 7 10.78 -16.72 -76.61
N GLY A 8 10.87 -17.28 -75.41
CA GLY A 8 9.76 -17.42 -74.53
C GLY A 8 9.50 -16.14 -73.72
N PHE A 9 8.33 -15.55 -73.93
CA PHE A 9 7.86 -14.41 -73.12
C PHE A 9 7.28 -14.92 -71.81
N CYS A 10 7.97 -14.63 -70.68
CA CYS A 10 7.48 -14.92 -69.35
C CYS A 10 6.84 -13.66 -68.80
N LEU A 11 5.50 -13.67 -68.59
CA LEU A 11 4.80 -12.61 -67.88
C LEU A 11 5.00 -12.80 -66.34
N PRO A 12 5.33 -11.78 -65.56
CA PRO A 12 5.34 -11.89 -64.14
C PRO A 12 3.91 -11.83 -63.58
N LEU A 13 3.56 -12.84 -62.81
CA LEU A 13 2.34 -12.91 -62.04
C LEU A 13 2.53 -11.98 -60.81
N LEU A 14 1.80 -10.87 -60.75
CA LEU A 14 1.75 -9.99 -59.58
C LEU A 14 0.93 -10.68 -58.47
N ALA A 15 1.60 -11.34 -57.55
CA ALA A 15 0.99 -11.82 -56.34
C ALA A 15 0.72 -10.62 -55.39
N SER A 16 -0.54 -10.33 -55.17
CA SER A 16 -0.96 -9.35 -54.13
C SER A 16 -0.72 -9.95 -52.75
N GLU A 17 0.35 -9.58 -52.07
CA GLU A 17 0.61 -9.90 -50.70
C GLU A 17 -0.34 -9.06 -49.80
N SER A 18 -1.38 -9.68 -49.29
CA SER A 18 -2.19 -9.16 -48.22
C SER A 18 -1.40 -9.25 -46.91
N THR A 19 -0.82 -8.16 -46.44
CA THR A 19 -0.18 -8.06 -45.12
C THR A 19 -1.23 -8.31 -44.02
N PRO A 20 -1.00 -9.28 -43.12
CA PRO A 20 -1.91 -9.49 -42.00
C PRO A 20 -1.88 -8.27 -41.10
N LYS A 21 -3.06 -7.67 -40.82
CA LYS A 21 -3.22 -6.64 -39.79
C LYS A 21 -2.76 -7.22 -38.46
N VAL A 22 -1.60 -6.77 -37.98
CA VAL A 22 -1.11 -7.05 -36.62
C VAL A 22 -2.14 -6.42 -35.68
N ASN A 23 -2.92 -7.28 -35.06
CA ASN A 23 -3.82 -6.90 -33.99
C ASN A 23 -2.95 -6.48 -32.81
N THR A 24 -2.76 -5.18 -32.60
CA THR A 24 -2.05 -4.63 -31.46
C THR A 24 -2.89 -4.95 -30.21
N LYS A 25 -2.65 -6.13 -29.62
CA LYS A 25 -3.10 -6.43 -28.28
C LYS A 25 -2.56 -5.31 -27.40
N THR A 26 -3.45 -4.47 -26.89
CA THR A 26 -3.17 -3.51 -25.81
C THR A 26 -2.37 -4.24 -24.76
N SER A 27 -1.12 -3.85 -24.55
CA SER A 27 -0.29 -4.36 -23.46
C SER A 27 -1.10 -4.21 -22.16
N PRO A 28 -1.25 -5.26 -21.36
CA PRO A 28 -1.95 -5.13 -20.10
C PRO A 28 -1.30 -4.01 -19.29
N SER A 29 -2.12 -3.07 -18.77
CA SER A 29 -1.60 -2.02 -17.88
C SER A 29 -0.74 -2.65 -16.79
N PRO A 30 0.43 -2.06 -16.45
CA PRO A 30 1.33 -2.62 -15.46
C PRO A 30 0.61 -2.77 -14.11
N GLU A 31 0.97 -3.80 -13.36
CA GLU A 31 0.46 -4.04 -12.03
C GLU A 31 0.92 -2.92 -11.07
N LYS A 32 -0.02 -2.27 -10.38
CA LYS A 32 0.32 -1.25 -9.37
C LYS A 32 0.74 -1.92 -8.06
N ILE A 33 1.84 -1.49 -7.48
CA ILE A 33 2.39 -2.06 -6.25
C ILE A 33 2.07 -1.14 -5.08
N VAL A 34 1.48 -1.70 -4.02
CA VAL A 34 1.25 -1.04 -2.73
C VAL A 34 2.16 -1.69 -1.71
N LEU A 35 3.09 -0.92 -1.16
CA LEU A 35 3.98 -1.36 -0.09
C LEU A 35 3.43 -0.91 1.25
N ILE A 36 3.26 -1.84 2.17
CA ILE A 36 2.84 -1.57 3.55
C ILE A 36 4.05 -1.76 4.47
N VAL A 37 4.40 -0.71 5.21
CA VAL A 37 5.44 -0.71 6.23
C VAL A 37 4.77 -0.37 7.56
N GLY A 38 4.50 -1.40 8.35
CA GLY A 38 3.75 -1.32 9.58
C GLY A 38 4.34 -2.18 10.69
N ASP A 39 3.59 -2.26 11.77
CA ASP A 39 3.95 -3.05 12.95
C ASP A 39 3.05 -4.30 13.11
N SER A 40 2.74 -4.69 14.35
CA SER A 40 1.96 -5.88 14.68
C SER A 40 0.53 -5.83 14.14
N LEU A 41 -0.07 -4.64 13.98
CA LEU A 41 -1.44 -4.49 13.48
C LEU A 41 -1.54 -4.87 11.99
N SER A 42 -0.45 -4.71 11.27
CA SER A 42 -0.34 -5.08 9.85
C SER A 42 0.34 -6.44 9.63
N ALA A 43 1.17 -6.90 10.59
CA ALA A 43 1.92 -8.15 10.51
C ALA A 43 1.12 -9.39 10.96
N GLU A 44 -0.20 -9.27 11.14
CA GLU A 44 -1.10 -10.36 11.55
C GLU A 44 -0.75 -10.97 12.93
N TYR A 45 -0.26 -10.15 13.88
CA TYR A 45 0.06 -10.64 15.21
C TYR A 45 -1.16 -11.26 15.89
N GLY A 46 -1.03 -12.50 16.35
CA GLY A 46 -2.10 -13.24 17.04
C GLY A 46 -3.28 -13.66 16.16
N LEU A 47 -3.19 -13.47 14.84
CA LEU A 47 -4.21 -13.85 13.86
C LEU A 47 -3.79 -15.12 13.11
N THR A 48 -4.76 -15.81 12.54
CA THR A 48 -4.52 -16.81 11.50
C THR A 48 -3.90 -16.10 10.29
N ARG A 49 -2.79 -16.63 9.78
CA ARG A 49 -2.12 -16.03 8.62
C ARG A 49 -3.05 -15.93 7.42
N GLY A 50 -3.07 -14.78 6.78
CA GLY A 50 -3.93 -14.51 5.61
C GLY A 50 -5.33 -13.99 5.99
N THR A 51 -5.59 -13.66 7.25
CA THR A 51 -6.88 -13.08 7.68
C THR A 51 -6.80 -11.60 8.06
N GLY A 52 -5.60 -11.01 8.04
CA GLY A 52 -5.38 -9.61 8.37
C GLY A 52 -5.90 -8.64 7.31
N TRP A 53 -6.09 -7.39 7.71
CA TRP A 53 -6.65 -6.32 6.87
C TRP A 53 -5.91 -6.09 5.56
N VAL A 54 -4.58 -6.33 5.53
CA VAL A 54 -3.77 -6.21 4.30
C VAL A 54 -4.14 -7.30 3.30
N GLN A 55 -4.31 -8.55 3.77
CA GLN A 55 -4.76 -9.64 2.90
C GLN A 55 -6.18 -9.38 2.40
N LEU A 56 -7.08 -8.91 3.28
CA LEU A 56 -8.44 -8.56 2.89
C LEU A 56 -8.49 -7.43 1.84
N MET A 57 -7.54 -6.47 1.87
CA MET A 57 -7.39 -5.49 0.78
C MET A 57 -6.95 -6.15 -0.54
N SER A 58 -6.04 -7.13 -0.48
CA SER A 58 -5.64 -7.89 -1.66
C SER A 58 -6.81 -8.63 -2.28
N ASP A 59 -7.61 -9.30 -1.46
CA ASP A 59 -8.82 -10.01 -1.90
C ASP A 59 -9.87 -9.05 -2.47
N GLN A 60 -10.00 -7.87 -1.87
CA GLN A 60 -10.90 -6.83 -2.37
C GLN A 60 -10.45 -6.29 -3.74
N ALA A 61 -9.14 -6.11 -3.94
CA ALA A 61 -8.60 -5.71 -5.24
C ALA A 61 -8.92 -6.75 -6.32
N VAL A 62 -8.79 -8.04 -6.00
CA VAL A 62 -9.17 -9.14 -6.91
C VAL A 62 -10.66 -9.12 -7.23
N LYS A 63 -11.53 -8.96 -6.23
CA LYS A 63 -12.98 -8.85 -6.41
C LYS A 63 -13.38 -7.68 -7.33
N GLU A 64 -12.64 -6.57 -7.24
CA GLU A 64 -12.86 -5.39 -8.08
C GLU A 64 -12.06 -5.44 -9.40
N THR A 65 -11.45 -6.58 -9.75
CA THR A 65 -10.65 -6.78 -10.96
C THR A 65 -9.51 -5.75 -11.15
N MET A 66 -9.00 -5.23 -10.05
CA MET A 66 -7.90 -4.28 -10.05
C MET A 66 -6.57 -5.01 -10.17
N LYS A 67 -5.68 -4.53 -11.04
CA LYS A 67 -4.30 -5.03 -11.14
C LYS A 67 -3.42 -4.37 -10.09
N VAL A 68 -3.53 -4.84 -8.87
CA VAL A 68 -2.80 -4.31 -7.71
C VAL A 68 -2.20 -5.46 -6.92
N ARG A 69 -0.94 -5.33 -6.56
CA ARG A 69 -0.23 -6.25 -5.67
C ARG A 69 0.08 -5.56 -4.34
N MET A 70 -0.39 -6.14 -3.25
CA MET A 70 -0.04 -5.72 -1.90
C MET A 70 1.27 -6.40 -1.48
N VAL A 71 2.22 -5.61 -0.99
CA VAL A 71 3.48 -6.08 -0.40
C VAL A 71 3.47 -5.70 1.06
N ASN A 72 3.18 -6.66 1.92
CA ASN A 72 3.20 -6.45 3.36
C ASN A 72 4.61 -6.70 3.91
N ALA A 73 5.31 -5.61 4.23
CA ALA A 73 6.64 -5.63 4.83
C ALA A 73 6.61 -5.21 6.31
N SER A 74 5.48 -5.45 6.99
CA SER A 74 5.29 -5.10 8.40
C SER A 74 5.99 -6.09 9.33
N ILE A 75 6.47 -5.57 10.47
CA ILE A 75 7.19 -6.35 11.49
C ILE A 75 6.57 -6.07 12.85
N SER A 76 6.10 -7.13 13.55
CA SER A 76 5.53 -6.98 14.89
C SER A 76 6.51 -6.31 15.86
N GLY A 77 6.03 -5.31 16.60
CA GLY A 77 6.82 -4.55 17.55
C GLY A 77 7.72 -3.47 16.94
N ASP A 78 7.65 -3.27 15.61
CA ASP A 78 8.47 -2.25 14.95
C ASP A 78 8.08 -0.82 15.39
N THR A 79 9.07 0.06 15.43
CA THR A 79 8.92 1.48 15.74
C THR A 79 9.07 2.33 14.48
N SER A 80 8.75 3.61 14.59
CA SER A 80 9.03 4.56 13.50
C SER A 80 10.50 4.57 13.07
N SER A 81 11.43 4.43 14.03
CA SER A 81 12.86 4.32 13.75
C SER A 81 13.25 3.04 13.04
N GLY A 82 12.67 1.89 13.44
CA GLY A 82 12.91 0.60 12.80
C GLY A 82 12.41 0.61 11.35
N GLY A 83 11.17 1.06 11.13
CA GLY A 83 10.61 1.22 9.79
C GLY A 83 11.44 2.15 8.90
N LEU A 84 11.88 3.30 9.43
CA LEU A 84 12.72 4.25 8.70
C LEU A 84 14.05 3.61 8.26
N SER A 85 14.68 2.82 9.12
CA SER A 85 15.98 2.20 8.83
C SER A 85 15.93 1.21 7.65
N ARG A 86 14.83 0.47 7.49
CA ARG A 86 14.67 -0.56 6.45
C ARG A 86 13.96 -0.06 5.19
N LEU A 87 13.30 1.12 5.25
CA LEU A 87 12.53 1.66 4.13
C LEU A 87 13.34 1.85 2.84
N PRO A 88 14.60 2.36 2.85
CA PRO A 88 15.36 2.57 1.61
C PRO A 88 15.52 1.30 0.79
N GLN A 89 15.81 0.17 1.45
CA GLN A 89 15.94 -1.11 0.77
C GLN A 89 14.60 -1.61 0.22
N LEU A 90 13.52 -1.45 0.98
CA LEU A 90 12.17 -1.82 0.55
C LEU A 90 11.72 -1.01 -0.68
N LEU A 91 11.96 0.29 -0.69
CA LEU A 91 11.66 1.15 -1.83
C LEU A 91 12.44 0.73 -3.08
N LYS A 92 13.74 0.43 -2.92
CA LYS A 92 14.60 -0.03 -4.02
C LYS A 92 14.13 -1.35 -4.61
N VAL A 93 13.76 -2.32 -3.77
CA VAL A 93 13.35 -3.66 -4.20
C VAL A 93 11.97 -3.67 -4.83
N HIS A 94 11.01 -2.96 -4.21
CA HIS A 94 9.61 -3.09 -4.59
C HIS A 94 9.12 -2.00 -5.54
N GLN A 95 9.79 -0.85 -5.61
CA GLN A 95 9.42 0.29 -6.45
C GLN A 95 7.92 0.59 -6.40
N PRO A 96 7.36 0.85 -5.19
CA PRO A 96 5.93 0.94 -5.01
C PRO A 96 5.32 2.17 -5.67
N HIS A 97 4.09 2.03 -6.15
CA HIS A 97 3.26 3.14 -6.61
C HIS A 97 2.56 3.84 -5.43
N VAL A 98 2.27 3.09 -4.36
CA VAL A 98 1.75 3.62 -3.10
C VAL A 98 2.56 3.03 -1.95
N LEU A 99 2.96 3.89 -1.02
CA LEU A 99 3.54 3.52 0.27
C LEU A 99 2.51 3.80 1.36
N ILE A 100 2.16 2.80 2.15
CA ILE A 100 1.37 2.94 3.38
C ILE A 100 2.32 2.77 4.56
N VAL A 101 2.38 3.78 5.45
CA VAL A 101 3.13 3.75 6.69
C VAL A 101 2.15 3.64 7.86
N GLU A 102 2.19 2.50 8.55
CA GLU A 102 1.36 2.20 9.72
C GLU A 102 2.31 1.93 10.91
N LEU A 103 2.89 2.98 11.48
CA LEU A 103 3.90 2.95 12.55
C LEU A 103 3.70 4.12 13.52
N GLY A 104 4.30 4.02 14.69
CA GLY A 104 4.26 5.01 15.75
C GLY A 104 3.44 4.56 16.96
N GLY A 105 2.62 3.52 16.83
CA GLY A 105 1.92 2.90 17.95
C GLY A 105 2.89 2.39 19.01
N ASN A 106 3.92 1.65 18.60
CA ASN A 106 4.95 1.14 19.51
C ASN A 106 5.81 2.25 20.13
N ASP A 107 6.07 3.33 19.38
CA ASP A 107 6.74 4.52 19.92
C ASP A 107 5.93 5.10 21.07
N ALA A 108 4.63 5.27 20.87
CA ALA A 108 3.72 5.79 21.88
C ALA A 108 3.60 4.87 23.10
N LEU A 109 3.38 3.57 22.89
CA LEU A 109 3.21 2.59 23.98
C LEU A 109 4.48 2.47 24.84
N ARG A 110 5.67 2.71 24.27
CA ARG A 110 6.96 2.68 24.96
C ARG A 110 7.38 4.05 25.53
N GLY A 111 6.54 5.09 25.40
CA GLY A 111 6.86 6.44 25.87
C GLY A 111 8.01 7.10 25.15
N LEU A 112 8.27 6.74 23.88
CA LEU A 112 9.32 7.38 23.09
C LEU A 112 8.91 8.81 22.69
N SER A 113 9.90 9.63 22.33
CA SER A 113 9.66 11.01 21.93
C SER A 113 8.74 11.13 20.72
N MET A 114 7.58 11.75 20.88
CA MET A 114 6.63 12.01 19.78
C MET A 114 7.22 12.98 18.75
N GLN A 115 8.14 13.84 19.13
CA GLN A 115 8.87 14.66 18.17
C GLN A 115 9.75 13.80 17.26
N MET A 116 10.48 12.82 17.80
CA MET A 116 11.27 11.88 16.99
C MET A 116 10.38 10.99 16.13
N THR A 117 9.27 10.53 16.66
CA THR A 117 8.27 9.76 15.90
C THR A 117 7.76 10.56 14.69
N GLN A 118 7.38 11.85 14.90
CA GLN A 118 6.99 12.74 13.82
C GLN A 118 8.11 12.89 12.77
N GLN A 119 9.35 13.15 13.21
CA GLN A 119 10.50 13.29 12.30
C GLN A 119 10.75 12.03 11.48
N ASN A 120 10.69 10.85 12.10
CA ASN A 120 10.86 9.57 11.42
C ASN A 120 9.76 9.33 10.38
N LEU A 121 8.49 9.56 10.75
CA LEU A 121 7.36 9.41 9.83
C LEU A 121 7.44 10.42 8.68
N SER A 122 7.82 11.68 8.95
CA SER A 122 8.04 12.69 7.90
C SER A 122 9.18 12.29 6.96
N ALA A 123 10.27 11.74 7.49
CA ALA A 123 11.38 11.23 6.69
C ALA A 123 10.94 10.05 5.80
N MET A 124 10.17 9.11 6.34
CA MET A 124 9.61 7.99 5.56
C MET A 124 8.69 8.48 4.44
N ALA A 125 7.81 9.42 4.74
CA ALA A 125 6.91 9.99 3.74
C ALA A 125 7.68 10.68 2.60
N ASN A 126 8.69 11.47 2.94
CA ASN A 126 9.55 12.15 1.96
C ASN A 126 10.36 11.16 1.11
N GLN A 127 10.89 10.08 1.71
CA GLN A 127 11.59 9.02 0.97
C GLN A 127 10.66 8.31 -0.01
N GLY A 128 9.43 7.97 0.42
CA GLY A 128 8.42 7.37 -0.44
C GLY A 128 8.09 8.26 -1.65
N LYS A 129 7.83 9.55 -1.40
CA LYS A 129 7.57 10.54 -2.46
C LYS A 129 8.75 10.71 -3.40
N LYS A 130 9.98 10.77 -2.88
CA LYS A 130 11.20 10.85 -3.69
C LYS A 130 11.39 9.61 -4.57
N ALA A 131 10.94 8.46 -4.11
CA ALA A 131 10.93 7.22 -4.90
C ALA A 131 9.77 7.15 -5.93
N GLY A 132 8.93 8.19 -6.04
CA GLY A 132 7.81 8.26 -6.97
C GLY A 132 6.49 7.67 -6.44
N ALA A 133 6.44 7.22 -5.19
CA ALA A 133 5.23 6.69 -4.60
C ALA A 133 4.29 7.80 -4.08
N LYS A 134 2.98 7.60 -4.20
CA LYS A 134 2.02 8.29 -3.34
C LYS A 134 2.14 7.72 -1.94
N VAL A 135 2.00 8.56 -0.92
CA VAL A 135 2.19 8.13 0.46
C VAL A 135 0.93 8.35 1.28
N MET A 136 0.53 7.31 2.00
CA MET A 136 -0.49 7.35 3.05
C MET A 136 0.18 7.05 4.40
N VAL A 137 -0.10 7.87 5.40
CA VAL A 137 0.26 7.60 6.79
C VAL A 137 -1.01 7.24 7.56
N ILE A 138 -1.00 6.14 8.26
CA ILE A 138 -2.11 5.72 9.11
C ILE A 138 -1.88 6.30 10.50
N GLY A 139 -2.80 7.17 10.94
CA GLY A 139 -2.79 7.76 12.27
C GLY A 139 -3.21 6.74 13.32
N MET A 140 -2.37 6.57 14.32
CA MET A 140 -2.62 5.63 15.41
C MET A 140 -3.39 6.29 16.56
N GLN A 141 -4.27 5.52 17.15
CA GLN A 141 -4.94 5.83 18.41
C GLN A 141 -4.33 4.96 19.52
N ILE A 142 -4.20 5.53 20.70
CA ILE A 142 -3.73 4.80 21.87
C ILE A 142 -4.87 4.60 22.86
N PRO A 143 -4.78 3.57 23.74
CA PRO A 143 -5.78 3.35 24.77
C PRO A 143 -6.00 4.57 25.67
N PRO A 144 -7.25 4.83 26.14
CA PRO A 144 -7.59 6.04 26.90
C PRO A 144 -6.82 6.21 28.23
N ASN A 145 -6.33 5.12 28.80
CA ASN A 145 -5.58 5.10 30.05
C ASN A 145 -4.21 5.81 29.97
N TYR A 146 -3.72 6.14 28.75
CA TYR A 146 -2.52 6.96 28.56
C TYR A 146 -2.76 8.46 28.75
N GLY A 147 -4.03 8.88 28.88
CA GLY A 147 -4.44 10.25 29.13
C GLY A 147 -4.68 11.08 27.87
N ALA A 148 -5.65 12.01 27.98
CA ALA A 148 -6.12 12.80 26.84
C ALA A 148 -5.02 13.69 26.22
N ASN A 149 -4.15 14.30 27.04
CA ASN A 149 -3.07 15.16 26.54
C ASN A 149 -2.08 14.38 25.68
N TYR A 150 -1.73 13.15 26.06
CA TYR A 150 -0.82 12.31 25.29
C TYR A 150 -1.47 11.84 23.99
N ALA A 151 -2.73 11.40 24.04
CA ALA A 151 -3.48 11.05 22.84
C ALA A 151 -3.56 12.24 21.84
N GLN A 152 -3.75 13.45 22.35
CA GLN A 152 -3.75 14.66 21.53
C GLN A 152 -2.39 14.94 20.89
N GLN A 153 -1.28 14.77 21.63
CA GLN A 153 0.09 14.94 21.09
C GLN A 153 0.35 13.97 19.95
N ILE A 154 -0.06 12.71 20.10
CA ILE A 154 0.04 11.68 19.06
C ILE A 154 -0.74 12.08 17.81
N ALA A 155 -2.02 12.43 17.97
CA ALA A 155 -2.86 12.86 16.85
C ALA A 155 -2.27 14.09 16.12
N GLN A 156 -1.75 15.05 16.87
CA GLN A 156 -1.08 16.23 16.30
C GLN A 156 0.21 15.87 15.56
N ALA A 157 0.98 14.87 16.02
CA ALA A 157 2.18 14.43 15.32
C ALA A 157 1.84 13.93 13.92
N TYR A 158 0.83 13.06 13.77
CA TYR A 158 0.39 12.59 12.45
C TYR A 158 -0.16 13.70 11.56
N GLN A 159 -0.92 14.65 12.12
CA GLN A 159 -1.43 15.80 11.38
C GLN A 159 -0.28 16.67 10.85
N ARG A 160 0.77 16.88 11.66
CA ARG A 160 1.98 17.61 11.23
C ARG A 160 2.71 16.89 10.13
N VAL A 161 2.91 15.57 10.24
CA VAL A 161 3.51 14.75 9.17
C VAL A 161 2.77 14.96 7.86
N SER A 162 1.44 14.84 7.85
CA SER A 162 0.63 15.06 6.65
C SER A 162 0.79 16.48 6.10
N LYS A 163 0.68 17.50 6.96
CA LYS A 163 0.79 18.91 6.56
C LYS A 163 2.18 19.25 5.99
N GLU A 164 3.25 18.76 6.61
CA GLU A 164 4.63 19.06 6.23
C GLU A 164 5.07 18.33 4.96
N THR A 165 4.60 17.11 4.79
CA THR A 165 5.06 16.25 3.68
C THR A 165 4.07 16.18 2.52
N GLY A 166 2.81 16.56 2.73
CA GLY A 166 1.72 16.34 1.78
C GLY A 166 1.38 14.85 1.60
N ALA A 167 1.73 14.00 2.58
CA ALA A 167 1.25 12.62 2.62
C ALA A 167 -0.24 12.60 3.00
N GLU A 168 -0.99 11.68 2.43
CA GLU A 168 -2.37 11.44 2.83
C GLU A 168 -2.42 10.91 4.26
N LEU A 169 -3.33 11.40 5.09
CA LEU A 169 -3.51 10.92 6.45
C LEU A 169 -4.81 10.12 6.54
N ASN A 170 -4.71 8.88 7.03
CA ASN A 170 -5.88 8.08 7.39
C ASN A 170 -6.03 8.04 8.92
N ASN A 171 -7.01 8.75 9.45
CA ASN A 171 -7.36 8.76 10.88
C ASN A 171 -8.53 7.83 11.20
N GLN A 172 -8.99 7.02 10.26
CA GLN A 172 -10.18 6.19 10.40
C GLN A 172 -9.85 4.72 10.69
N PHE A 173 -8.57 4.36 10.76
CA PHE A 173 -8.11 2.96 10.79
C PHE A 173 -8.84 2.08 11.81
N LEU A 174 -8.95 2.55 13.04
CA LEU A 174 -9.65 1.84 14.14
C LEU A 174 -11.07 2.36 14.41
N LYS A 175 -11.64 3.15 13.52
CA LYS A 175 -13.02 3.63 13.68
C LYS A 175 -14.02 2.47 13.62
N GLY A 176 -15.01 2.49 14.52
CA GLY A 176 -15.97 1.40 14.69
C GLY A 176 -15.39 0.18 15.43
N ILE A 177 -14.15 0.30 15.91
CA ILE A 177 -13.43 -0.71 16.70
C ILE A 177 -13.08 -0.14 18.06
N ALA A 178 -12.20 0.85 18.10
CA ALA A 178 -11.72 1.46 19.35
C ALA A 178 -12.76 2.40 19.98
N ASP A 179 -13.68 2.94 19.20
CA ASP A 179 -14.79 3.82 19.60
C ASP A 179 -16.15 3.10 19.62
N ASP A 180 -16.17 1.77 19.54
CA ASP A 180 -17.40 0.96 19.73
C ASP A 180 -17.90 1.10 21.19
N ALA A 181 -19.19 0.91 21.41
CA ALA A 181 -19.79 0.90 22.76
C ALA A 181 -19.21 -0.21 23.66
N ASP A 182 -18.80 -1.33 23.06
CA ASP A 182 -18.06 -2.42 23.69
C ASP A 182 -16.79 -2.72 22.86
N PRO A 183 -15.72 -1.92 23.01
CA PRO A 183 -14.53 -2.09 22.20
C PRO A 183 -13.79 -3.41 22.46
N LEU A 184 -13.90 -3.98 23.67
CA LEU A 184 -13.14 -5.18 24.03
C LEU A 184 -13.50 -6.40 23.18
N LYS A 185 -14.68 -6.46 22.60
CA LYS A 185 -15.09 -7.55 21.68
C LYS A 185 -14.26 -7.60 20.39
N TRP A 186 -13.59 -6.48 20.04
CA TRP A 186 -12.80 -6.34 18.83
C TRP A 186 -11.29 -6.53 19.04
N PHE A 187 -10.87 -6.69 20.31
CA PHE A 187 -9.46 -6.85 20.66
C PHE A 187 -9.15 -8.28 21.15
N GLN A 188 -7.91 -8.65 21.05
CA GLN A 188 -7.37 -9.86 21.66
C GLN A 188 -7.33 -9.71 23.21
N SER A 189 -6.98 -10.77 23.91
CA SER A 189 -6.90 -10.76 25.39
C SER A 189 -5.94 -9.72 25.96
N ASP A 190 -4.96 -9.27 25.16
CA ASP A 190 -3.99 -8.22 25.52
C ASP A 190 -4.60 -6.80 25.48
N ARG A 191 -5.81 -6.63 24.90
CA ARG A 191 -6.54 -5.35 24.76
C ARG A 191 -5.80 -4.28 23.96
N ILE A 192 -4.83 -4.69 23.15
CA ILE A 192 -4.01 -3.82 22.30
C ILE A 192 -4.21 -4.19 20.82
N HIS A 193 -4.16 -5.48 20.52
CA HIS A 193 -4.21 -5.95 19.15
C HIS A 193 -5.65 -6.30 18.75
N PRO A 194 -6.16 -5.73 17.63
CA PRO A 194 -7.46 -6.12 17.07
C PRO A 194 -7.48 -7.62 16.73
N ASN A 195 -8.60 -8.27 17.03
CA ASN A 195 -8.80 -9.68 16.71
C ASN A 195 -9.26 -9.89 15.26
N GLU A 196 -9.53 -11.13 14.87
CA GLU A 196 -9.96 -11.47 13.50
C GLU A 196 -11.27 -10.77 13.10
N GLY A 197 -12.22 -10.59 14.04
CA GLY A 197 -13.49 -9.90 13.80
C GLY A 197 -13.33 -8.43 13.39
N ALA A 198 -12.27 -7.77 13.85
CA ALA A 198 -11.99 -6.36 13.54
C ALA A 198 -11.41 -6.14 12.14
N GLN A 199 -10.75 -7.15 11.54
CA GLN A 199 -9.93 -6.97 10.35
C GLN A 199 -10.73 -6.47 9.14
N SER A 200 -11.96 -6.93 8.97
CA SER A 200 -12.84 -6.44 7.90
C SER A 200 -13.17 -4.95 8.03
N THR A 201 -13.36 -4.46 9.25
CA THR A 201 -13.62 -3.03 9.52
C THR A 201 -12.36 -2.22 9.26
N MET A 202 -11.19 -2.67 9.73
CA MET A 202 -9.90 -2.02 9.44
C MET A 202 -9.66 -1.89 7.93
N MET A 203 -9.88 -2.95 7.17
CA MET A 203 -9.78 -2.94 5.71
C MET A 203 -10.73 -1.90 5.10
N LYS A 204 -12.02 -1.90 5.50
CA LYS A 204 -13.03 -0.96 4.99
C LYS A 204 -12.69 0.51 5.31
N ASN A 205 -12.00 0.75 6.41
CA ASN A 205 -11.56 2.09 6.82
C ASN A 205 -10.38 2.62 5.99
N VAL A 206 -9.59 1.74 5.36
CA VAL A 206 -8.42 2.12 4.53
C VAL A 206 -8.75 2.07 3.03
N TRP A 207 -9.52 1.08 2.60
CA TRP A 207 -9.73 0.77 1.19
C TRP A 207 -10.23 1.94 0.32
N PRO A 208 -11.23 2.75 0.72
CA PRO A 208 -11.74 3.84 -0.12
C PRO A 208 -10.68 4.88 -0.44
N GLN A 209 -9.84 5.23 0.54
CA GLN A 209 -8.76 6.20 0.35
C GLN A 209 -7.66 5.62 -0.53
N LEU A 210 -7.24 4.36 -0.30
CA LEU A 210 -6.26 3.67 -1.15
C LEU A 210 -6.76 3.57 -2.59
N LYS A 211 -8.02 3.20 -2.81
CA LYS A 211 -8.63 3.09 -4.14
C LYS A 211 -8.59 4.43 -4.88
N LYS A 212 -8.90 5.54 -4.21
CA LYS A 212 -8.77 6.89 -4.77
C LYS A 212 -7.33 7.17 -5.18
N MET A 213 -6.35 6.91 -4.31
CA MET A 213 -4.93 7.12 -4.61
C MET A 213 -4.48 6.31 -5.83
N LEU A 214 -4.92 5.05 -5.92
CA LEU A 214 -4.61 4.17 -7.05
C LEU A 214 -5.23 4.67 -8.36
N ALA A 215 -6.43 5.23 -8.33
CA ALA A 215 -7.09 5.76 -9.52
C ALA A 215 -6.36 6.99 -10.11
N GLU A 216 -5.65 7.75 -9.30
CA GLU A 216 -4.89 8.93 -9.72
C GLU A 216 -3.49 8.61 -10.29
N ILE A 217 -3.06 7.35 -10.24
CA ILE A 217 -1.79 6.87 -10.82
C ILE A 217 -2.06 6.50 -12.28
N LYS A 218 -1.33 7.16 -13.17
CA LYS A 218 -1.39 6.94 -14.63
C LYS A 218 -0.66 5.66 -15.03
#